data_0bdd0b8a5bed84caea742100578b31e5
#
_entry.id   0bdd0b8a5bed84caea742100578b31e5
#
_cell.length_a   1.000
_cell.length_b   1.000
_cell.length_c   1.000
_cell.angle_alpha   90.00
_cell.angle_beta   90.00
_cell.angle_gamma   90.00
#
_symmetry.space_group_name_H-M   'P 1'
#
loop_
_entity.id
_entity.type
_entity.pdbx_description
1 polymer ?
#
loop_
_entity_poly.entity_id
_entity_poly.type
_entity_poly.pdbx_seq_one_letter_code
_entity_poly.pdbx_strand_id
1 'polypeptide(L)'
;SGSVKPVTVWLDGMISEATAIHSSHPNFLNRDLRRKMLKGGAENPFNSSWFKQVDSREQRDTILLDPSPCIVLATSGMMTGGPIVEYFKHWAPEPGNTLCFVGYQASGTLGRRLQQGHAQVPLMDKGQTLMIDIRCNMVTIDGFSGHSDRNQLFDYVSALNPTPRKIICHHG
;
A
#
# COMPACT_ATOMS: atom_id res chain seq x y z
N SER A 1 17.61 18.47 -10.34
CA SER A 1 16.80 17.27 -10.09
C SER A 1 17.69 16.05 -10.21
N GLY A 2 18.01 15.42 -9.08
CA GLY A 2 18.77 14.18 -9.08
C GLY A 2 17.90 13.07 -9.68
N SER A 3 18.36 12.42 -10.74
CA SER A 3 17.70 11.24 -11.26
C SER A 3 17.84 10.09 -10.25
N VAL A 4 16.73 9.59 -9.75
CA VAL A 4 16.73 8.37 -8.95
C VAL A 4 17.19 7.22 -9.85
N LYS A 5 18.17 6.43 -9.37
CA LYS A 5 18.58 5.22 -10.11
C LYS A 5 17.38 4.28 -10.26
N PRO A 6 17.26 3.63 -11.42
CA PRO A 6 16.20 2.65 -11.64
C PRO A 6 16.27 1.53 -10.61
N VAL A 7 15.15 1.27 -9.95
CA VAL A 7 14.98 0.13 -9.02
C VAL A 7 13.76 -0.68 -9.42
N THR A 8 13.79 -1.98 -9.20
CA THR A 8 12.60 -2.82 -9.40
C THR A 8 11.55 -2.49 -8.34
N VAL A 9 10.30 -2.36 -8.76
CA VAL A 9 9.13 -2.20 -7.90
C VAL A 9 8.32 -3.48 -7.97
N TRP A 10 8.26 -4.20 -6.87
CA TRP A 10 7.48 -5.43 -6.74
C TRP A 10 6.07 -5.12 -6.24
N LEU A 11 5.07 -5.73 -6.88
CA LEU A 11 3.66 -5.61 -6.51
C LEU A 11 3.21 -6.95 -5.91
N ASP A 12 2.85 -6.96 -4.62
CA ASP A 12 2.46 -8.19 -3.93
C ASP A 12 1.09 -8.08 -3.25
N GLY A 13 0.26 -9.09 -3.44
CA GLY A 13 -1.11 -9.14 -2.97
C GLY A 13 -2.10 -8.45 -3.90
N MET A 14 -3.20 -7.90 -3.38
CA MET A 14 -4.33 -7.36 -4.16
C MET A 14 -4.02 -6.10 -5.00
N ILE A 15 -2.79 -5.61 -4.99
CA ILE A 15 -2.39 -4.43 -5.79
C ILE A 15 -2.50 -4.75 -7.28
N SER A 16 -2.17 -5.96 -7.67
CA SER A 16 -2.25 -6.40 -9.08
C SER A 16 -3.68 -6.39 -9.60
N GLU A 17 -4.63 -6.93 -8.83
CA GLU A 17 -6.04 -6.92 -9.17
C GLU A 17 -6.60 -5.50 -9.23
N ALA A 18 -6.26 -4.65 -8.26
CA ALA A 18 -6.65 -3.25 -8.26
C ALA A 18 -6.11 -2.52 -9.50
N THR A 19 -4.86 -2.77 -9.87
CA THR A 19 -4.24 -2.22 -11.08
C THR A 19 -4.96 -2.67 -12.34
N ALA A 20 -5.33 -3.95 -12.44
CA ALA A 20 -6.08 -4.50 -13.56
C ALA A 20 -7.47 -3.86 -13.68
N ILE A 21 -8.18 -3.69 -12.56
CA ILE A 21 -9.49 -3.03 -12.51
C ILE A 21 -9.39 -1.58 -13.00
N HIS A 22 -8.44 -0.80 -12.46
CA HIS A 22 -8.25 0.59 -12.89
C HIS A 22 -7.90 0.68 -14.38
N SER A 23 -7.08 -0.23 -14.87
CA SER A 23 -6.70 -0.31 -16.29
C SER A 23 -7.91 -0.64 -17.19
N SER A 24 -8.84 -1.47 -16.70
CA SER A 24 -10.04 -1.86 -17.45
C SER A 24 -11.13 -0.77 -17.46
N HIS A 25 -11.06 0.19 -16.54
CA HIS A 25 -12.07 1.21 -16.39
C HIS A 25 -11.51 2.66 -16.47
N PRO A 26 -10.84 3.03 -17.57
CA PRO A 26 -10.16 4.32 -17.67
C PRO A 26 -11.10 5.53 -17.59
N ASN A 27 -12.40 5.34 -17.83
CA ASN A 27 -13.41 6.41 -17.77
C ASN A 27 -13.61 6.97 -16.36
N PHE A 28 -13.29 6.21 -15.32
CA PHE A 28 -13.35 6.64 -13.92
C PHE A 28 -12.06 7.31 -13.42
N LEU A 29 -11.03 7.35 -14.25
CA LEU A 29 -9.77 8.00 -13.92
C LEU A 29 -9.81 9.48 -14.29
N ASN A 30 -8.97 10.28 -13.64
CA ASN A 30 -8.83 11.68 -14.01
C ASN A 30 -8.38 11.85 -15.46
N ARG A 31 -8.63 13.03 -16.03
CA ARG A 31 -8.40 13.32 -17.45
C ARG A 31 -6.95 13.06 -17.89
N ASP A 32 -5.97 13.43 -17.06
CA ASP A 32 -4.58 13.32 -17.43
C ASP A 32 -4.09 11.87 -17.41
N LEU A 33 -4.52 11.11 -16.41
CA LEU A 33 -4.20 9.69 -16.29
C LEU A 33 -4.84 8.88 -17.44
N ARG A 34 -6.11 9.17 -17.73
CA ARG A 34 -6.81 8.57 -18.88
C ARG A 34 -6.10 8.85 -20.21
N ARG A 35 -5.64 10.11 -20.41
CA ARG A 35 -4.90 10.48 -21.62
C ARG A 35 -3.58 9.70 -21.75
N LYS A 36 -2.83 9.53 -20.65
CA LYS A 36 -1.60 8.74 -20.63
C LYS A 36 -1.87 7.27 -20.94
N MET A 37 -2.91 6.70 -20.38
CA MET A 37 -3.29 5.30 -20.67
C MET A 37 -3.68 5.08 -22.13
N LEU A 38 -4.44 6.01 -22.72
CA LEU A 38 -4.87 5.92 -24.13
C LEU A 38 -3.71 6.03 -25.12
N LYS A 39 -2.65 6.74 -24.76
CA LYS A 39 -1.44 6.80 -25.58
C LYS A 39 -0.65 5.48 -25.58
N GLY A 40 -0.83 4.67 -24.57
CA GLY A 40 -0.19 3.36 -24.44
C GLY A 40 1.33 3.43 -24.18
N GLY A 41 1.96 2.27 -24.22
CA GLY A 41 3.41 2.13 -24.09
C GLY A 41 3.96 2.65 -22.76
N ALA A 42 5.13 3.27 -22.79
CA ALA A 42 5.83 3.79 -21.61
C ALA A 42 5.10 4.92 -20.88
N GLU A 43 4.11 5.54 -21.50
CA GLU A 43 3.29 6.58 -20.86
C GLU A 43 2.16 6.02 -19.99
N ASN A 44 1.81 4.75 -20.12
CA ASN A 44 0.80 4.12 -19.26
C ASN A 44 1.39 3.85 -17.87
N PRO A 45 0.95 4.56 -16.82
CA PRO A 45 1.53 4.42 -15.47
C PRO A 45 1.26 3.06 -14.82
N PHE A 46 0.28 2.30 -15.31
CA PHE A 46 -0.04 0.95 -14.82
C PHE A 46 0.73 -0.16 -15.56
N ASN A 47 1.42 0.17 -16.64
CA ASN A 47 2.16 -0.80 -17.45
C ASN A 47 3.63 -0.37 -17.62
N SER A 48 4.27 -0.01 -16.53
CA SER A 48 5.68 0.34 -16.54
C SER A 48 6.55 -0.91 -16.45
N SER A 49 7.64 -0.97 -17.21
CA SER A 49 8.64 -2.05 -17.12
C SER A 49 9.34 -2.15 -15.76
N TRP A 50 9.15 -1.15 -14.91
CA TRP A 50 9.68 -1.11 -13.54
C TRP A 50 8.86 -1.96 -12.57
N PHE A 51 7.58 -2.19 -12.88
CA PHE A 51 6.67 -2.97 -12.05
C PHE A 51 6.76 -4.44 -12.41
N LYS A 52 6.96 -5.27 -11.40
CA LYS A 52 6.92 -6.72 -11.49
C LYS A 52 5.94 -7.26 -10.46
N GLN A 53 5.11 -8.20 -10.88
CA GLN A 53 4.19 -8.88 -9.98
C GLN A 53 4.91 -9.99 -9.21
N VAL A 54 4.44 -10.24 -8.00
CA VAL A 54 4.85 -11.39 -7.20
C VAL A 54 3.75 -12.44 -7.32
N ASP A 55 4.02 -13.50 -8.07
CA ASP A 55 3.03 -14.50 -8.45
C ASP A 55 3.03 -15.74 -7.54
N SER A 56 4.07 -15.90 -6.70
CA SER A 56 4.18 -17.06 -5.84
C SER A 56 4.91 -16.75 -4.52
N ARG A 57 4.76 -17.69 -3.57
CA ARG A 57 5.50 -17.63 -2.31
C ARG A 57 7.00 -17.80 -2.53
N GLU A 58 7.40 -18.71 -3.40
CA GLU A 58 8.81 -18.97 -3.72
C GLU A 58 9.48 -17.73 -4.30
N GLN A 59 8.77 -16.98 -5.13
CA GLN A 59 9.26 -15.71 -5.66
C GLN A 59 9.40 -14.67 -4.55
N ARG A 60 8.47 -14.60 -3.62
CA ARG A 60 8.59 -13.72 -2.43
C ARG A 60 9.80 -14.09 -1.60
N ASP A 61 10.03 -15.37 -1.35
CA ASP A 61 11.19 -15.85 -0.60
C ASP A 61 12.50 -15.48 -1.32
N THR A 62 12.52 -15.52 -2.65
CA THR A 62 13.67 -15.06 -3.45
C THR A 62 13.91 -13.55 -3.27
N ILE A 63 12.86 -12.73 -3.29
CA ILE A 63 12.96 -11.28 -3.09
C ILE A 63 13.47 -10.94 -1.69
N LEU A 64 13.02 -11.67 -0.68
CA LEU A 64 13.45 -11.50 0.70
C LEU A 64 14.96 -11.76 0.89
N LEU A 65 15.51 -12.66 0.12
CA LEU A 65 16.93 -13.07 0.18
C LEU A 65 17.83 -12.27 -0.77
N ASP A 66 17.27 -11.54 -1.74
CA ASP A 66 18.04 -10.73 -2.69
C ASP A 66 18.52 -9.43 -2.01
N PRO A 67 19.84 -9.20 -1.89
CA PRO A 67 20.39 -7.97 -1.31
C PRO A 67 20.26 -6.75 -2.23
N SER A 68 19.79 -6.92 -3.44
CA SER A 68 19.65 -5.82 -4.40
C SER A 68 18.60 -4.81 -3.95
N PRO A 69 18.83 -3.50 -4.10
CA PRO A 69 17.84 -2.49 -3.76
C PRO A 69 16.54 -2.67 -4.56
N CYS A 70 15.42 -2.68 -3.87
CA CYS A 70 14.10 -2.77 -4.49
C CYS A 70 13.06 -1.98 -3.68
N ILE A 71 11.89 -1.78 -4.28
CA ILE A 71 10.69 -1.27 -3.60
C ILE A 71 9.65 -2.38 -3.66
N VAL A 72 9.00 -2.64 -2.54
CA VAL A 72 7.87 -3.57 -2.50
C VAL A 72 6.61 -2.81 -2.11
N LEU A 73 5.61 -2.88 -2.95
CA LEU A 73 4.25 -2.43 -2.65
C LEU A 73 3.44 -3.67 -2.27
N ALA A 74 3.04 -3.77 -1.02
CA ALA A 74 2.35 -4.96 -0.53
C ALA A 74 1.11 -4.62 0.32
N THR A 75 0.11 -5.48 0.28
CA THR A 75 -1.07 -5.43 1.15
C THR A 75 -0.85 -6.30 2.40
N SER A 76 -1.55 -6.05 3.53
CA SER A 76 -2.56 -5.03 3.78
C SER A 76 -1.94 -3.72 4.23
N GLY A 77 -2.58 -2.59 3.89
CA GLY A 77 -2.08 -1.26 4.22
C GLY A 77 -1.97 -0.95 5.72
N MET A 78 -2.72 -1.61 6.58
CA MET A 78 -2.67 -1.47 8.04
C MET A 78 -1.83 -2.56 8.72
N MET A 79 -1.17 -3.41 7.94
CA MET A 79 -0.34 -4.52 8.41
C MET A 79 -1.08 -5.52 9.30
N THR A 80 -2.38 -5.70 9.07
CA THR A 80 -3.22 -6.66 9.82
C THR A 80 -3.10 -8.09 9.30
N GLY A 81 -2.30 -8.30 8.26
CA GLY A 81 -2.05 -9.58 7.60
C GLY A 81 -1.54 -9.36 6.19
N GLY A 82 -1.47 -10.43 5.40
CA GLY A 82 -1.05 -10.38 4.01
C GLY A 82 0.47 -10.32 3.81
N PRO A 83 0.91 -10.20 2.57
CA PRO A 83 2.33 -10.26 2.19
C PRO A 83 3.22 -9.26 2.92
N ILE A 84 2.73 -8.07 3.22
CA ILE A 84 3.51 -7.03 3.92
C ILE A 84 4.09 -7.52 5.25
N VAL A 85 3.39 -8.41 5.96
CA VAL A 85 3.85 -8.92 7.24
C VAL A 85 5.07 -9.82 7.07
N GLU A 86 5.15 -10.58 5.96
CA GLU A 86 6.31 -11.43 5.67
C GLU A 86 7.54 -10.57 5.36
N TYR A 87 7.42 -9.55 4.52
CA TYR A 87 8.50 -8.60 4.27
C TYR A 87 8.94 -7.89 5.55
N PHE A 88 7.99 -7.46 6.37
CA PHE A 88 8.26 -6.79 7.63
C PHE A 88 9.06 -7.67 8.60
N LYS A 89 8.70 -8.94 8.77
CA LYS A 89 9.44 -9.87 9.63
C LYS A 89 10.93 -9.94 9.28
N HIS A 90 11.25 -9.94 7.99
CA HIS A 90 12.62 -10.11 7.51
C HIS A 90 13.40 -8.79 7.45
N TRP A 91 12.73 -7.69 7.10
CA TRP A 91 13.42 -6.44 6.81
C TRP A 91 13.36 -5.41 7.93
N ALA A 92 12.45 -5.54 8.90
CA ALA A 92 12.38 -4.62 10.03
C ALA A 92 13.63 -4.63 10.93
N PRO A 93 14.34 -5.77 11.14
CA PRO A 93 15.57 -5.78 11.90
C PRO A 93 16.77 -5.09 11.22
N GLU A 94 16.66 -4.78 9.92
CA GLU A 94 17.78 -4.23 9.15
C GLU A 94 17.68 -2.71 9.04
N PRO A 95 18.63 -1.93 9.59
CA PRO A 95 18.57 -0.48 9.66
C PRO A 95 18.69 0.21 8.29
N GLY A 96 19.15 -0.49 7.26
CA GLY A 96 19.22 0.02 5.89
C GLY A 96 17.86 0.09 5.18
N ASN A 97 16.85 -0.57 5.72
CA ASN A 97 15.52 -0.63 5.14
C ASN A 97 14.61 0.51 5.61
N THR A 98 13.56 0.77 4.86
CA THR A 98 12.54 1.77 5.19
C THR A 98 11.15 1.19 4.99
N LEU A 99 10.32 1.25 6.03
CA LEU A 99 8.88 1.03 5.97
C LEU A 99 8.17 2.36 5.73
N CYS A 100 7.41 2.44 4.63
CA CYS A 100 6.68 3.65 4.26
C CYS A 100 5.17 3.41 4.39
N PHE A 101 4.51 4.16 5.27
CA PHE A 101 3.05 4.19 5.37
C PHE A 101 2.50 5.25 4.42
N VAL A 102 1.62 4.85 3.52
CA VAL A 102 0.95 5.74 2.56
C VAL A 102 -0.56 5.87 2.81
N GLY A 103 -1.06 5.26 3.88
CA GLY A 103 -2.47 5.27 4.26
C GLY A 103 -2.66 5.33 5.78
N TYR A 104 -3.91 5.57 6.16
CA TYR A 104 -4.32 5.64 7.55
C TYR A 104 -4.04 4.33 8.31
N GLN A 105 -3.59 4.45 9.55
CA GLN A 105 -3.35 3.34 10.45
C GLN A 105 -4.34 3.40 11.62
N ALA A 106 -5.31 2.50 11.66
CA ALA A 106 -6.34 2.46 12.68
C ALA A 106 -5.78 2.05 14.04
N SER A 107 -6.40 2.53 15.11
CA SER A 107 -6.08 2.12 16.47
C SER A 107 -6.15 0.60 16.63
N GLY A 108 -5.19 0.01 17.34
CA GLY A 108 -5.11 -1.44 17.56
C GLY A 108 -4.39 -2.22 16.44
N THR A 109 -4.14 -1.62 15.27
CA THR A 109 -3.40 -2.29 14.20
C THR A 109 -1.90 -2.34 14.45
N LEU A 110 -1.21 -3.27 13.80
CA LEU A 110 0.25 -3.33 13.83
C LEU A 110 0.86 -2.03 13.28
N GLY A 111 0.37 -1.56 12.13
CA GLY A 111 0.87 -0.31 11.54
C GLY A 111 0.77 0.88 12.50
N ARG A 112 -0.31 1.00 13.28
CA ARG A 112 -0.44 2.07 14.27
C ARG A 112 0.58 1.96 15.39
N ARG A 113 0.84 0.75 15.90
CA ARG A 113 1.88 0.53 16.92
C ARG A 113 3.26 0.92 16.42
N LEU A 114 3.56 0.59 15.16
CA LEU A 114 4.82 0.96 14.52
C LEU A 114 4.96 2.49 14.40
N GLN A 115 3.92 3.18 13.97
CA GLN A 115 3.92 4.66 13.94
C GLN A 115 4.11 5.30 15.33
N GLN A 116 3.73 4.61 16.40
CA GLN A 116 3.93 5.05 17.78
C GLN A 116 5.36 4.83 18.30
N GLY A 117 6.24 4.24 17.49
CA GLY A 117 7.66 4.08 17.83
C GLY A 117 7.97 2.89 18.73
N HIS A 118 7.15 1.83 18.69
CA HIS A 118 7.48 0.60 19.39
C HIS A 118 8.79 0.01 18.85
N ALA A 119 9.75 -0.24 19.73
CA ALA A 119 11.05 -0.83 19.35
C ALA A 119 10.97 -2.33 19.02
N GLN A 120 9.95 -3.00 19.51
CA GLN A 120 9.69 -4.42 19.26
C GLN A 120 8.18 -4.66 19.17
N VAL A 121 7.79 -5.61 18.32
CA VAL A 121 6.39 -6.04 18.20
C VAL A 121 6.29 -7.57 18.16
N PRO A 122 5.27 -8.15 18.82
CA PRO A 122 4.97 -9.56 18.68
C PRO A 122 4.22 -9.83 17.37
N LEU A 123 4.68 -10.81 16.61
CA LEU A 123 3.99 -11.34 15.44
C LEU A 123 3.80 -12.84 15.57
N MET A 124 2.68 -13.33 15.06
CA MET A 124 2.46 -14.78 14.96
C MET A 124 3.20 -15.32 13.73
N ASP A 125 3.99 -16.35 13.96
CA ASP A 125 4.65 -17.10 12.90
C ASP A 125 4.52 -18.60 13.17
N LYS A 126 3.87 -19.33 12.26
CA LYS A 126 3.66 -20.79 12.35
C LYS A 126 3.13 -21.24 13.72
N GLY A 127 2.22 -20.48 14.32
CA GLY A 127 1.63 -20.79 15.62
C GLY A 127 2.45 -20.37 16.85
N GLN A 128 3.59 -19.74 16.65
CA GLN A 128 4.43 -19.20 17.72
C GLN A 128 4.46 -17.68 17.68
N THR A 129 4.64 -17.06 18.83
CA THR A 129 4.86 -15.60 18.89
C THR A 129 6.34 -15.31 18.71
N LEU A 130 6.66 -14.59 17.65
CA LEU A 130 8.00 -14.10 17.35
C LEU A 130 8.08 -12.62 17.70
N MET A 131 9.06 -12.22 18.51
CA MET A 131 9.35 -10.80 18.77
C MET A 131 10.25 -10.26 17.67
N ILE A 132 9.77 -9.24 16.97
CA ILE A 132 10.51 -8.59 15.88
C ILE A 132 11.09 -7.28 16.39
N ASP A 133 12.43 -7.17 16.33
CA ASP A 133 13.14 -5.91 16.55
C ASP A 133 12.90 -4.96 15.38
N ILE A 134 12.65 -3.69 15.70
CA ILE A 134 12.40 -2.66 14.69
C ILE A 134 13.61 -1.74 14.64
N ARG A 135 14.43 -1.91 13.61
CA ARG A 135 15.62 -1.09 13.34
C ARG A 135 15.52 -0.33 12.03
N CYS A 136 14.61 -0.74 11.16
CA CYS A 136 14.37 -0.05 9.89
C CYS A 136 13.85 1.37 10.12
N ASN A 137 14.08 2.25 9.14
CA ASN A 137 13.49 3.57 9.14
C ASN A 137 11.98 3.49 8.92
N MET A 138 11.22 4.39 9.57
CA MET A 138 9.79 4.52 9.36
C MET A 138 9.45 5.89 8.83
N VAL A 139 8.66 5.93 7.76
CA VAL A 139 8.20 7.17 7.12
C VAL A 139 6.70 7.08 6.92
N THR A 140 5.99 8.17 7.18
CA THR A 140 4.59 8.34 6.80
C THR A 140 4.50 9.41 5.74
N ILE A 141 3.82 9.12 4.63
CA ILE A 141 3.58 10.06 3.54
C ILE A 141 2.06 10.26 3.44
N ASP A 142 1.62 11.47 3.76
CA ASP A 142 0.22 11.86 3.63
C ASP A 142 -0.11 12.27 2.18
N GLY A 143 -1.39 12.18 1.81
CA GLY A 143 -1.89 12.66 0.53
C GLY A 143 -2.18 11.58 -0.52
N PHE A 144 -1.98 10.30 -0.20
CA PHE A 144 -2.36 9.18 -1.08
C PHE A 144 -3.74 8.58 -0.76
N SER A 145 -4.57 9.28 0.04
CA SER A 145 -5.92 8.83 0.34
C SER A 145 -6.84 9.05 -0.87
N GLY A 146 -7.58 8.02 -1.27
CA GLY A 146 -8.69 8.10 -2.22
C GLY A 146 -10.05 8.32 -1.54
N HIS A 147 -10.09 8.49 -0.23
CA HIS A 147 -11.34 8.72 0.50
C HIS A 147 -11.87 10.12 0.24
N SER A 148 -13.20 10.25 0.20
CA SER A 148 -13.86 11.55 0.17
C SER A 148 -13.57 12.33 1.45
N ASP A 149 -13.32 13.62 1.31
CA ASP A 149 -13.18 14.51 2.44
C ASP A 149 -14.54 14.83 3.10
N ARG A 150 -14.50 15.53 4.23
CA ARG A 150 -15.70 15.88 5.00
C ARG A 150 -16.72 16.64 4.14
N ASN A 151 -16.28 17.60 3.32
CA ASN A 151 -17.18 18.42 2.51
C ASN A 151 -17.82 17.59 1.40
N GLN A 152 -17.04 16.76 0.73
CA GLN A 152 -17.55 15.82 -0.28
C GLN A 152 -18.60 14.85 0.29
N LEU A 153 -18.41 14.36 1.53
CA LEU A 153 -19.39 13.50 2.20
C LEU A 153 -20.68 14.27 2.50
N PHE A 154 -20.59 15.51 2.98
CA PHE A 154 -21.77 16.37 3.21
C PHE A 154 -22.50 16.69 1.91
N ASP A 155 -21.76 17.03 0.85
CA ASP A 155 -22.35 17.33 -0.46
C ASP A 155 -23.08 16.11 -1.02
N TYR A 156 -22.45 14.91 -0.89
CA TYR A 156 -23.08 13.66 -1.30
C TYR A 156 -24.40 13.42 -0.58
N VAL A 157 -24.41 13.53 0.75
CA VAL A 157 -25.61 13.31 1.55
C VAL A 157 -26.69 14.34 1.22
N SER A 158 -26.30 15.60 1.03
CA SER A 158 -27.22 16.70 0.70
C SER A 158 -27.86 16.56 -0.68
N ALA A 159 -27.18 15.90 -1.60
CA ALA A 159 -27.68 15.65 -2.96
C ALA A 159 -28.63 14.46 -3.05
N LEU A 160 -28.80 13.68 -1.98
CA LEU A 160 -29.68 12.51 -1.99
C LEU A 160 -31.13 12.92 -2.06
N ASN A 161 -31.88 12.36 -3.01
CA ASN A 161 -33.32 12.57 -3.18
C ASN A 161 -34.03 11.20 -3.34
N PRO A 162 -34.98 10.84 -2.46
CA PRO A 162 -35.47 11.63 -1.32
C PRO A 162 -34.40 11.72 -0.18
N THR A 163 -34.53 12.76 0.63
CA THR A 163 -33.65 12.95 1.80
C THR A 163 -33.80 11.77 2.75
N PRO A 164 -32.69 11.12 3.13
CA PRO A 164 -32.73 9.96 4.01
C PRO A 164 -33.19 10.34 5.42
N ARG A 165 -34.04 9.52 6.03
CA ARG A 165 -34.48 9.71 7.42
C ARG A 165 -33.37 9.39 8.43
N LYS A 166 -32.43 8.57 8.06
CA LYS A 166 -31.32 8.12 8.94
C LYS A 166 -30.08 7.86 8.09
N ILE A 167 -28.97 8.30 8.58
CA ILE A 167 -27.64 8.07 8.00
C ILE A 167 -26.84 7.25 9.01
N ILE A 168 -26.26 6.14 8.56
CA ILE A 168 -25.41 5.29 9.37
C ILE A 168 -23.99 5.47 8.83
N CYS A 169 -23.10 6.00 9.67
CA CYS A 169 -21.68 6.10 9.36
C CYS A 169 -21.00 4.79 9.75
N HIS A 170 -20.22 4.24 8.84
CA HIS A 170 -19.44 3.04 9.03
C HIS A 170 -18.02 3.32 8.53
N HIS A 171 -17.03 2.92 9.28
CA HIS A 171 -15.63 3.11 8.90
C HIS A 171 -15.21 4.59 8.81
N GLY A 172 -15.74 5.41 9.69
CA GLY A 172 -15.41 6.85 9.79
C GLY A 172 -14.16 7.11 10.58
#